data_b2a230d7df67dae387f03ce7fddac8ac
#
_entry.id   b2a230d7df67dae387f03ce7fddac8ac
#
_cell.length_a   1.000
_cell.length_b   1.000
_cell.length_c   1.000
_cell.angle_alpha   90.00
_cell.angle_beta   90.00
_cell.angle_gamma   90.00
#
_symmetry.space_group_name_H-M   'P 1'
#
loop_
_entity.id
_entity.type
_entity.pdbx_description
1 polymer ?
#
loop_
_entity_poly.entity_id
_entity_poly.type
_entity_poly.pdbx_seq_one_letter_code
_entity_poly.pdbx_strand_id
1 'polypeptide(L)'
;MRALANRAVVLALALAVALAACARSPEEKGVVAKVNGRPITQQQLEARHSFSVLSGPGENNPSVAKLQQEYGQVLSDLVVLELVHQTLEKRGLQVTDEELAKAEAEIRADYPKGAFEQVLVEEYIDLDTWRQQLRSRLAMEKFNREILRPEIKLDYQEAEAYYKEHIHDFYLPPRVRFFMLRGPSLDMVNQAVDALAQAPDPAALAEQFPQVQVQDLKMREDRLTAAWRDALKGLEPGQATQALAGSGGFTRLVLVENTPAKVLDPSRAYPLVEKVLVEEKLGRVFDAWLTSQLASADIRVTPLLSLDLSPAAPAERNATTP
;
A
#
# COMPACT_ATOMS: atom_id res chain seq x y z
N MET A 1 11.53 77.58 14.73
CA MET A 1 11.28 76.41 15.64
C MET A 1 10.34 75.33 15.07
N ARG A 2 9.30 75.67 14.29
CA ARG A 2 8.38 74.66 13.69
C ARG A 2 9.00 73.77 12.65
N ALA A 3 9.99 74.18 11.86
CA ALA A 3 10.64 73.38 10.79
C ALA A 3 11.61 72.32 11.34
N LEU A 4 12.19 72.52 12.51
CA LEU A 4 13.06 71.54 13.18
C LEU A 4 12.26 70.38 13.82
N ALA A 5 11.08 70.74 14.38
CA ALA A 5 10.19 69.72 14.96
C ALA A 5 9.63 68.74 13.91
N ASN A 6 9.27 69.23 12.70
CA ASN A 6 8.79 68.34 11.61
C ASN A 6 9.88 67.38 11.05
N ARG A 7 11.14 67.89 11.03
CA ARG A 7 12.26 67.02 10.58
C ARG A 7 12.56 65.88 11.58
N ALA A 8 12.45 66.17 12.87
CA ALA A 8 12.65 65.14 13.91
C ALA A 8 11.53 64.10 13.92
N VAL A 9 10.27 64.45 13.65
CA VAL A 9 9.14 63.58 13.57
C VAL A 9 9.25 62.66 12.31
N VAL A 10 9.66 63.24 11.18
CA VAL A 10 9.85 62.44 9.94
C VAL A 10 11.03 61.48 10.08
N LEU A 11 12.13 61.88 10.74
CA LEU A 11 13.25 60.99 11.03
C LEU A 11 12.86 59.84 12.01
N ALA A 12 12.09 60.16 13.04
CA ALA A 12 11.60 59.16 14.00
C ALA A 12 10.62 58.17 13.35
N LEU A 13 9.77 58.64 12.42
CA LEU A 13 8.86 57.78 11.67
C LEU A 13 9.62 56.87 10.67
N ALA A 14 10.64 57.42 10.00
CA ALA A 14 11.49 56.63 9.09
C ALA A 14 12.33 55.60 9.85
N LEU A 15 12.80 55.89 11.05
CA LEU A 15 13.53 54.95 11.91
C LEU A 15 12.61 53.85 12.45
N ALA A 16 11.35 54.17 12.79
CA ALA A 16 10.35 53.18 13.22
C ALA A 16 9.96 52.23 12.09
N VAL A 17 9.84 52.70 10.83
CA VAL A 17 9.59 51.86 9.66
C VAL A 17 10.80 51.02 9.32
N ALA A 18 12.03 51.49 9.47
CA ALA A 18 13.25 50.70 9.25
C ALA A 18 13.44 49.59 10.31
N LEU A 19 13.03 49.85 11.57
CA LEU A 19 13.05 48.82 12.63
C LEU A 19 11.95 47.75 12.45
N ALA A 20 10.81 48.09 11.86
CA ALA A 20 9.77 47.15 11.53
C ALA A 20 10.14 46.23 10.32
N ALA A 21 11.00 46.74 9.41
CA ALA A 21 11.48 45.93 8.25
C ALA A 21 12.59 44.94 8.63
N CYS A 22 13.23 45.10 9.80
CA CYS A 22 14.25 44.15 10.31
C CYS A 22 13.71 43.16 11.35
N ALA A 23 12.43 43.17 11.67
CA ALA A 23 11.82 42.06 12.39
C ALA A 23 11.72 40.86 11.44
N ARG A 24 12.86 40.18 11.20
CA ARG A 24 12.81 38.76 10.80
C ARG A 24 11.88 38.09 11.79
N SER A 25 10.76 37.55 11.30
CA SER A 25 9.92 36.66 12.09
C SER A 25 10.85 35.69 12.77
N PRO A 26 10.80 35.49 14.11
CA PRO A 26 11.60 34.45 14.72
C PRO A 26 11.32 33.19 13.93
N GLU A 27 12.36 32.57 13.36
CA GLU A 27 12.23 31.30 12.71
C GLU A 27 11.49 30.45 13.72
N GLU A 28 10.27 30.05 13.39
CA GLU A 28 9.45 29.21 14.28
C GLU A 28 10.26 27.95 14.52
N LYS A 29 10.79 27.78 15.74
CA LYS A 29 11.67 26.67 16.08
C LYS A 29 10.97 25.37 15.70
N GLY A 30 11.65 24.54 14.89
CA GLY A 30 11.13 23.25 14.46
C GLY A 30 10.20 23.28 13.23
N VAL A 31 10.06 24.40 12.52
CA VAL A 31 9.37 24.44 11.23
C VAL A 31 10.35 24.14 10.11
N VAL A 32 10.08 23.10 9.32
CA VAL A 32 10.92 22.67 8.20
C VAL A 32 10.41 23.15 6.85
N ALA A 33 9.10 23.40 6.73
CA ALA A 33 8.51 24.01 5.55
C ALA A 33 7.19 24.69 5.89
N LYS A 34 6.69 25.55 4.98
CA LYS A 34 5.34 26.13 5.01
C LYS A 34 4.66 25.93 3.66
N VAL A 35 3.38 25.55 3.69
CA VAL A 35 2.53 25.38 2.51
C VAL A 35 1.33 26.32 2.66
N ASN A 36 1.25 27.37 1.84
CA ASN A 36 0.23 28.41 1.94
C ASN A 36 0.14 29.00 3.37
N GLY A 37 1.31 29.20 4.01
CA GLY A 37 1.43 29.72 5.37
C GLY A 37 1.27 28.69 6.49
N ARG A 38 0.81 27.46 6.23
CA ARG A 38 0.71 26.41 7.24
C ARG A 38 2.06 25.71 7.45
N PRO A 39 2.51 25.55 8.70
CA PRO A 39 3.81 24.97 8.99
C PRO A 39 3.78 23.44 8.88
N ILE A 40 4.85 22.88 8.33
CA ILE A 40 5.26 21.49 8.46
C ILE A 40 6.40 21.47 9.47
N THR A 41 6.26 20.68 10.53
CA THR A 41 7.23 20.65 11.64
C THR A 41 8.27 19.52 11.47
N GLN A 42 9.41 19.70 12.11
CA GLN A 42 10.44 18.67 12.21
C GLN A 42 9.89 17.39 12.86
N GLN A 43 9.04 17.52 13.88
CA GLN A 43 8.41 16.38 14.53
C GLN A 43 7.56 15.55 13.53
N GLN A 44 6.78 16.21 12.68
CA GLN A 44 6.02 15.53 11.62
C GLN A 44 6.94 14.84 10.62
N LEU A 45 8.03 15.49 10.25
CA LEU A 45 9.03 14.93 9.32
C LEU A 45 9.70 13.68 9.92
N GLU A 46 10.16 13.75 11.16
CA GLU A 46 10.79 12.62 11.87
C GLU A 46 9.80 11.45 12.08
N ALA A 47 8.58 11.75 12.54
CA ALA A 47 7.55 10.76 12.70
C ALA A 47 7.24 10.04 11.39
N ARG A 48 7.07 10.78 10.29
CA ARG A 48 6.79 10.21 8.96
C ARG A 48 7.95 9.37 8.45
N HIS A 49 9.20 9.83 8.63
CA HIS A 49 10.40 9.08 8.28
C HIS A 49 10.48 7.76 9.05
N SER A 50 10.27 7.79 10.37
CA SER A 50 10.28 6.58 11.21
C SER A 50 9.27 5.54 10.73
N PHE A 51 8.03 5.93 10.40
CA PHE A 51 7.03 5.04 9.84
C PHE A 51 7.44 4.46 8.48
N SER A 52 8.12 5.23 7.62
CA SER A 52 8.58 4.74 6.32
C SER A 52 9.69 3.69 6.45
N VAL A 53 10.59 3.85 7.41
CA VAL A 53 11.67 2.91 7.70
C VAL A 53 11.14 1.59 8.28
N LEU A 54 10.16 1.64 9.19
CA LEU A 54 9.51 0.45 9.78
C LEU A 54 8.79 -0.39 8.71
N SER A 55 8.31 0.24 7.64
CA SER A 55 7.55 -0.43 6.56
C SER A 55 8.42 -0.93 5.40
N GLY A 56 9.72 -0.62 5.39
CA GLY A 56 10.65 -0.94 4.31
C GLY A 56 11.73 -1.96 4.69
N PRO A 57 12.43 -2.56 3.72
CA PRO A 57 13.62 -3.35 3.99
C PRO A 57 14.72 -2.41 4.52
N GLY A 58 14.89 -2.37 5.84
CA GLY A 58 15.88 -1.50 6.50
C GLY A 58 17.31 -1.86 6.10
N GLU A 59 18.07 -0.90 5.61
CA GLU A 59 19.53 -1.02 5.52
C GLU A 59 20.15 -0.61 6.85
N ASN A 60 20.99 -1.47 7.40
CA ASN A 60 21.60 -1.29 8.72
C ASN A 60 22.58 -0.11 8.83
N ASN A 61 22.94 0.57 7.75
CA ASN A 61 23.84 1.70 7.77
C ASN A 61 23.66 2.63 6.54
N PRO A 62 22.63 3.49 6.52
CA PRO A 62 22.41 4.39 5.39
C PRO A 62 23.52 5.44 5.29
N SER A 63 23.95 5.78 4.07
CA SER A 63 24.85 6.91 3.85
C SER A 63 24.15 8.25 4.14
N VAL A 64 24.93 9.31 4.42
CA VAL A 64 24.38 10.67 4.62
C VAL A 64 23.56 11.11 3.40
N ALA A 65 24.05 10.83 2.19
CA ALA A 65 23.33 11.15 0.96
C ALA A 65 21.97 10.42 0.86
N LYS A 66 21.91 9.16 1.30
CA LYS A 66 20.66 8.39 1.33
C LYS A 66 19.67 8.96 2.35
N LEU A 67 20.13 9.29 3.55
CA LEU A 67 19.29 9.96 4.56
C LEU A 67 18.73 11.28 4.05
N GLN A 68 19.57 12.10 3.37
CA GLN A 68 19.12 13.36 2.78
C GLN A 68 18.02 13.13 1.72
N GLN A 69 18.19 12.13 0.86
CA GLN A 69 17.19 11.76 -0.15
C GLN A 69 15.89 11.29 0.52
N GLU A 70 15.96 10.44 1.54
CA GLU A 70 14.79 9.94 2.29
C GLU A 70 14.03 11.09 2.96
N TYR A 71 14.72 12.00 3.66
CA TYR A 71 14.08 13.17 4.27
C TYR A 71 13.49 14.11 3.22
N GLY A 72 14.14 14.30 2.07
CA GLY A 72 13.60 15.09 0.96
C GLY A 72 12.30 14.49 0.41
N GLN A 73 12.24 13.17 0.27
CA GLN A 73 11.04 12.47 -0.18
C GLN A 73 9.91 12.56 0.84
N VAL A 74 10.21 12.32 2.11
CA VAL A 74 9.23 12.45 3.21
C VAL A 74 8.68 13.89 3.31
N LEU A 75 9.53 14.90 3.12
CA LEU A 75 9.07 16.28 3.09
C LEU A 75 8.14 16.54 1.90
N SER A 76 8.45 16.02 0.73
CA SER A 76 7.58 16.11 -0.45
C SER A 76 6.21 15.48 -0.20
N ASP A 77 6.18 14.30 0.43
CA ASP A 77 4.96 13.61 0.81
C ASP A 77 4.12 14.45 1.79
N LEU A 78 4.76 15.10 2.77
CA LEU A 78 4.09 15.97 3.73
C LEU A 78 3.53 17.24 3.07
N VAL A 79 4.24 17.82 2.09
CA VAL A 79 3.73 18.95 1.29
C VAL A 79 2.48 18.54 0.52
N VAL A 80 2.51 17.39 -0.15
CA VAL A 80 1.34 16.84 -0.87
C VAL A 80 0.18 16.59 0.09
N LEU A 81 0.43 15.98 1.23
CA LEU A 81 -0.58 15.72 2.25
C LEU A 81 -1.21 17.03 2.77
N GLU A 82 -0.42 18.05 3.00
CA GLU A 82 -0.93 19.36 3.43
C GLU A 82 -1.82 20.02 2.35
N LEU A 83 -1.45 19.90 1.06
CA LEU A 83 -2.29 20.34 -0.05
C LEU A 83 -3.62 19.57 -0.11
N VAL A 84 -3.60 18.27 0.16
CA VAL A 84 -4.81 17.42 0.28
C VAL A 84 -5.68 17.91 1.43
N HIS A 85 -5.10 18.12 2.62
CA HIS A 85 -5.84 18.63 3.78
C HIS A 85 -6.50 19.97 3.50
N GLN A 86 -5.79 20.93 2.89
CA GLN A 86 -6.34 22.23 2.51
C GLN A 86 -7.47 22.10 1.48
N THR A 87 -7.35 21.16 0.55
CA THR A 87 -8.39 20.90 -0.46
C THR A 87 -9.66 20.32 0.16
N LEU A 88 -9.52 19.36 1.06
CA LEU A 88 -10.65 18.79 1.82
C LEU A 88 -11.31 19.84 2.69
N GLU A 89 -10.53 20.67 3.40
CA GLU A 89 -11.05 21.72 4.26
C GLU A 89 -11.85 22.78 3.48
N LYS A 90 -11.33 23.24 2.34
CA LYS A 90 -12.04 24.19 1.45
C LYS A 90 -13.39 23.67 0.98
N ARG A 91 -13.58 22.34 0.96
CA ARG A 91 -14.83 21.67 0.58
C ARG A 91 -15.67 21.19 1.76
N GLY A 92 -15.23 21.43 3.01
CA GLY A 92 -15.92 20.97 4.23
C GLY A 92 -15.86 19.43 4.40
N LEU A 93 -14.83 18.78 3.83
CA LEU A 93 -14.66 17.33 3.79
C LEU A 93 -13.49 16.84 4.66
N GLN A 94 -13.00 17.64 5.62
CA GLN A 94 -11.95 17.21 6.52
C GLN A 94 -12.35 15.97 7.33
N VAL A 95 -11.35 15.19 7.73
CA VAL A 95 -11.58 13.99 8.58
C VAL A 95 -12.03 14.46 9.97
N THR A 96 -13.22 14.03 10.37
CA THR A 96 -13.78 14.37 11.69
C THR A 96 -13.20 13.47 12.79
N ASP A 97 -13.38 13.88 14.05
CA ASP A 97 -12.93 13.08 15.18
C ASP A 97 -13.73 11.79 15.33
N GLU A 98 -15.01 11.79 14.92
CA GLU A 98 -15.86 10.60 14.88
C GLU A 98 -15.36 9.59 13.83
N GLU A 99 -14.97 10.06 12.65
CA GLU A 99 -14.39 9.19 11.61
C GLU A 99 -13.07 8.58 12.08
N LEU A 100 -12.22 9.37 12.73
CA LEU A 100 -10.96 8.90 13.31
C LEU A 100 -11.20 7.85 14.40
N ALA A 101 -12.10 8.15 15.36
CA ALA A 101 -12.41 7.23 16.46
C ALA A 101 -13.00 5.91 15.96
N LYS A 102 -13.87 5.97 14.93
CA LYS A 102 -14.43 4.78 14.30
C LYS A 102 -13.32 3.92 13.66
N ALA A 103 -12.44 4.52 12.86
CA ALA A 103 -11.35 3.81 12.21
C ALA A 103 -10.34 3.23 13.23
N GLU A 104 -10.04 3.96 14.31
CA GLU A 104 -9.23 3.45 15.42
C GLU A 104 -9.88 2.23 16.08
N ALA A 105 -11.21 2.28 16.34
CA ALA A 105 -11.93 1.18 16.95
C ALA A 105 -11.95 -0.08 16.05
N GLU A 106 -12.10 0.10 14.73
CA GLU A 106 -12.04 -1.00 13.75
C GLU A 106 -10.65 -1.68 13.76
N ILE A 107 -9.56 -0.89 13.75
CA ILE A 107 -8.20 -1.44 13.83
C ILE A 107 -7.96 -2.16 15.15
N ARG A 108 -8.39 -1.58 16.27
CA ARG A 108 -8.23 -2.19 17.60
C ARG A 108 -8.98 -3.52 17.73
N ALA A 109 -10.09 -3.70 17.02
CA ALA A 109 -10.88 -4.94 17.05
C ALA A 109 -10.13 -6.15 16.46
N ASP A 110 -9.13 -5.92 15.61
CA ASP A 110 -8.29 -6.97 15.03
C ASP A 110 -7.22 -7.49 16.03
N TYR A 111 -7.06 -6.81 17.18
CA TYR A 111 -6.06 -7.17 18.19
C TYR A 111 -6.74 -7.79 19.43
N PRO A 112 -6.10 -8.78 20.07
CA PRO A 112 -6.51 -9.20 21.42
C PRO A 112 -6.51 -8.03 22.39
N LYS A 113 -7.30 -8.14 23.47
CA LYS A 113 -7.41 -7.07 24.47
C LYS A 113 -6.04 -6.65 25.02
N GLY A 114 -5.68 -5.39 24.86
CA GLY A 114 -4.43 -4.79 25.35
C GLY A 114 -3.23 -5.01 24.43
N ALA A 115 -3.33 -5.86 23.39
CA ALA A 115 -2.20 -6.15 22.50
C ALA A 115 -1.89 -4.96 21.57
N PHE A 116 -2.88 -4.15 21.21
CA PHE A 116 -2.66 -2.96 20.38
C PHE A 116 -1.72 -1.95 21.07
N GLU A 117 -1.97 -1.62 22.33
CA GLU A 117 -1.11 -0.73 23.11
C GLU A 117 0.29 -1.30 23.31
N GLN A 118 0.38 -2.62 23.52
CA GLN A 118 1.67 -3.30 23.66
C GLN A 118 2.49 -3.18 22.38
N VAL A 119 1.89 -3.39 21.21
CA VAL A 119 2.58 -3.23 19.91
C VAL A 119 3.09 -1.79 19.73
N LEU A 120 2.29 -0.78 20.06
CA LEU A 120 2.74 0.62 19.97
C LEU A 120 3.98 0.88 20.86
N VAL A 121 3.99 0.32 22.08
CA VAL A 121 5.14 0.45 22.99
C VAL A 121 6.37 -0.30 22.46
N GLU A 122 6.21 -1.51 21.96
CA GLU A 122 7.28 -2.32 21.40
C GLU A 122 7.94 -1.67 20.18
N GLU A 123 7.10 -0.99 19.34
CA GLU A 123 7.57 -0.26 18.16
C GLU A 123 7.97 1.20 18.46
N TYR A 124 7.94 1.62 19.73
CA TYR A 124 8.25 2.99 20.17
C TYR A 124 7.39 4.06 19.49
N ILE A 125 6.13 3.74 19.21
CA ILE A 125 5.18 4.65 18.57
C ILE A 125 4.28 5.28 19.62
N ASP A 126 4.28 6.61 19.69
CA ASP A 126 3.32 7.37 20.49
C ASP A 126 1.91 7.30 19.89
N LEU A 127 0.89 7.12 20.75
CA LEU A 127 -0.49 6.97 20.32
C LEU A 127 -1.02 8.19 19.54
N ASP A 128 -0.66 9.39 19.95
CA ASP A 128 -1.11 10.61 19.25
C ASP A 128 -0.45 10.74 17.87
N THR A 129 0.83 10.35 17.77
CA THR A 129 1.56 10.24 16.50
C THR A 129 0.91 9.19 15.61
N TRP A 130 0.55 8.03 16.13
CA TRP A 130 -0.17 7.00 15.39
C TRP A 130 -1.54 7.50 14.87
N ARG A 131 -2.31 8.21 15.72
CA ARG A 131 -3.59 8.82 15.34
C ARG A 131 -3.43 9.87 14.24
N GLN A 132 -2.35 10.65 14.26
CA GLN A 132 -2.06 11.61 13.18
C GLN A 132 -1.80 10.89 11.86
N GLN A 133 -1.06 9.77 11.87
CA GLN A 133 -0.85 8.96 10.67
C GLN A 133 -2.16 8.33 10.18
N LEU A 134 -3.00 7.83 11.08
CA LEU A 134 -4.32 7.33 10.73
C LEU A 134 -5.19 8.42 10.11
N ARG A 135 -5.22 9.63 10.69
CA ARG A 135 -5.95 10.78 10.13
C ARG A 135 -5.44 11.15 8.73
N SER A 136 -4.13 11.09 8.52
CA SER A 136 -3.50 11.36 7.21
C SER A 136 -3.92 10.32 6.17
N ARG A 137 -3.97 9.05 6.54
CA ARG A 137 -4.46 7.97 5.67
C ARG A 137 -5.93 8.17 5.32
N LEU A 138 -6.78 8.43 6.31
CA LEU A 138 -8.21 8.70 6.10
C LEU A 138 -8.44 9.94 5.23
N ALA A 139 -7.62 10.98 5.37
CA ALA A 139 -7.69 12.17 4.53
C ALA A 139 -7.37 11.83 3.07
N MET A 140 -6.34 11.03 2.81
CA MET A 140 -5.98 10.60 1.45
C MET A 140 -7.06 9.68 0.85
N GLU A 141 -7.61 8.75 1.62
CA GLU A 141 -8.71 7.88 1.19
C GLU A 141 -9.96 8.70 0.84
N LYS A 142 -10.31 9.68 1.70
CA LYS A 142 -11.45 10.58 1.49
C LYS A 142 -11.23 11.49 0.29
N PHE A 143 -10.02 12.00 0.11
CA PHE A 143 -9.63 12.79 -1.05
C PHE A 143 -9.78 11.99 -2.35
N ASN A 144 -9.28 10.78 -2.38
CA ASN A 144 -9.43 9.89 -3.55
C ASN A 144 -10.90 9.63 -3.86
N ARG A 145 -11.72 9.33 -2.85
CA ARG A 145 -13.13 8.98 -3.03
C ARG A 145 -14.01 10.17 -3.40
N GLU A 146 -13.82 11.32 -2.72
CA GLU A 146 -14.75 12.45 -2.84
C GLU A 146 -14.30 13.52 -3.85
N ILE A 147 -12.99 13.56 -4.16
CA ILE A 147 -12.42 14.60 -5.04
C ILE A 147 -12.00 14.03 -6.38
N LEU A 148 -11.17 12.96 -6.37
CA LEU A 148 -10.59 12.44 -7.61
C LEU A 148 -11.52 11.48 -8.33
N ARG A 149 -12.15 10.56 -7.61
CA ARG A 149 -13.02 9.53 -8.22
C ARG A 149 -14.18 10.12 -9.04
N PRO A 150 -14.87 11.20 -8.61
CA PRO A 150 -15.93 11.83 -9.41
C PRO A 150 -15.46 12.41 -10.75
N GLU A 151 -14.18 12.75 -10.89
CA GLU A 151 -13.60 13.26 -12.14
C GLU A 151 -13.33 12.14 -13.16
N ILE A 152 -13.37 10.87 -12.71
CA ILE A 152 -13.07 9.72 -13.57
C ILE A 152 -14.34 9.27 -14.28
N LYS A 153 -14.33 9.41 -15.60
CA LYS A 153 -15.35 8.86 -16.49
C LYS A 153 -14.78 7.63 -17.18
N LEU A 154 -15.52 6.54 -17.13
CA LEU A 154 -15.21 5.32 -17.87
C LEU A 154 -16.13 5.22 -19.06
N ASP A 155 -15.55 4.95 -20.22
CA ASP A 155 -16.29 4.67 -21.44
C ASP A 155 -16.32 3.15 -21.66
N TYR A 156 -17.48 2.66 -22.09
CA TYR A 156 -17.64 1.23 -22.44
C TYR A 156 -16.66 0.81 -23.55
N GLN A 157 -16.42 1.67 -24.54
CA GLN A 157 -15.49 1.39 -25.63
C GLN A 157 -14.05 1.23 -25.15
N GLU A 158 -13.66 2.01 -24.14
CA GLU A 158 -12.35 1.92 -23.51
C GLU A 158 -12.21 0.59 -22.74
N ALA A 159 -13.24 0.20 -22.00
CA ALA A 159 -13.26 -1.07 -21.30
C ALA A 159 -13.21 -2.27 -22.26
N GLU A 160 -13.93 -2.19 -23.37
CA GLU A 160 -13.89 -3.21 -24.41
C GLU A 160 -12.53 -3.29 -25.11
N ALA A 161 -11.91 -2.16 -25.41
CA ALA A 161 -10.58 -2.09 -26.00
C ALA A 161 -9.54 -2.70 -25.08
N TYR A 162 -9.56 -2.32 -23.79
CA TYR A 162 -8.67 -2.87 -22.76
C TYR A 162 -8.82 -4.39 -22.65
N TYR A 163 -10.04 -4.91 -22.57
CA TYR A 163 -10.29 -6.35 -22.50
C TYR A 163 -9.72 -7.09 -23.72
N LYS A 164 -9.90 -6.55 -24.93
CA LYS A 164 -9.39 -7.18 -26.17
C LYS A 164 -7.87 -7.18 -26.23
N GLU A 165 -7.24 -6.10 -25.81
CA GLU A 165 -5.78 -5.95 -25.80
C GLU A 165 -5.13 -6.85 -24.74
N HIS A 166 -5.78 -7.01 -23.58
CA HIS A 166 -5.28 -7.77 -22.45
C HIS A 166 -6.02 -9.11 -22.24
N ILE A 167 -6.53 -9.70 -23.31
CA ILE A 167 -7.37 -10.92 -23.23
C ILE A 167 -6.68 -12.08 -22.50
N HIS A 168 -5.36 -12.18 -22.56
CA HIS A 168 -4.57 -13.20 -21.87
C HIS A 168 -4.58 -13.04 -20.35
N ASP A 169 -4.80 -11.84 -19.80
CA ASP A 169 -4.91 -11.60 -18.37
C ASP A 169 -6.23 -12.16 -17.79
N PHE A 170 -7.20 -12.36 -18.67
CA PHE A 170 -8.50 -12.97 -18.36
C PHE A 170 -8.56 -14.45 -18.62
N TYR A 171 -7.41 -15.09 -18.92
CA TYR A 171 -7.30 -16.52 -19.09
C TYR A 171 -7.31 -17.22 -17.73
N LEU A 172 -8.27 -18.11 -17.55
CA LEU A 172 -8.37 -19.01 -16.42
C LEU A 172 -7.79 -20.37 -16.81
N PRO A 173 -6.66 -20.77 -16.22
CA PRO A 173 -6.06 -22.05 -16.52
C PRO A 173 -6.95 -23.21 -16.07
N PRO A 174 -6.78 -24.41 -16.67
CA PRO A 174 -7.54 -25.58 -16.28
C PRO A 174 -7.28 -25.93 -14.82
N ARG A 175 -8.32 -26.41 -14.14
CA ARG A 175 -8.27 -26.81 -12.73
C ARG A 175 -8.90 -28.18 -12.57
N VAL A 176 -8.34 -28.97 -11.67
CA VAL A 176 -8.87 -30.24 -11.23
C VAL A 176 -9.18 -30.21 -9.75
N ARG A 177 -10.31 -30.78 -9.36
CA ARG A 177 -10.65 -31.08 -7.98
C ARG A 177 -10.67 -32.58 -7.79
N PHE A 178 -9.99 -33.07 -6.78
CA PHE A 178 -9.87 -34.50 -6.51
C PHE A 178 -9.70 -34.73 -5.01
N PHE A 179 -10.14 -35.87 -4.54
CA PHE A 179 -9.78 -36.34 -3.22
C PHE A 179 -8.46 -37.10 -3.30
N MET A 180 -7.54 -36.76 -2.42
CA MET A 180 -6.30 -37.50 -2.19
C MET A 180 -6.51 -38.44 -0.99
N LEU A 181 -6.40 -39.74 -1.20
CA LEU A 181 -6.43 -40.75 -0.16
C LEU A 181 -5.04 -41.36 -0.03
N ARG A 182 -4.44 -41.24 1.14
CA ARG A 182 -3.09 -41.73 1.43
C ARG A 182 -3.09 -42.60 2.67
N GLY A 183 -2.51 -43.80 2.59
CA GLY A 183 -2.44 -44.72 3.71
C GLY A 183 -1.25 -45.64 3.67
N PRO A 184 -0.96 -46.36 4.77
CA PRO A 184 0.21 -47.22 4.88
C PRO A 184 0.15 -48.49 4.03
N SER A 185 -1.06 -49.00 3.70
CA SER A 185 -1.23 -50.17 2.88
C SER A 185 -2.17 -49.91 1.69
N LEU A 186 -1.92 -50.62 0.59
CA LEU A 186 -2.73 -50.55 -0.62
C LEU A 186 -4.18 -50.97 -0.37
N ASP A 187 -4.39 -52.02 0.41
CA ASP A 187 -5.73 -52.56 0.70
C ASP A 187 -6.58 -51.53 1.47
N MET A 188 -6.02 -50.86 2.47
CA MET A 188 -6.73 -49.82 3.20
C MET A 188 -7.12 -48.64 2.30
N VAL A 189 -6.21 -48.22 1.41
CA VAL A 189 -6.50 -47.13 0.48
C VAL A 189 -7.57 -47.54 -0.52
N ASN A 190 -7.56 -48.80 -1.01
CA ASN A 190 -8.59 -49.31 -1.92
C ASN A 190 -9.97 -49.34 -1.22
N GLN A 191 -10.04 -49.88 0.00
CA GLN A 191 -11.28 -49.92 0.76
C GLN A 191 -11.85 -48.51 1.01
N ALA A 192 -10.97 -47.53 1.32
CA ALA A 192 -11.36 -46.13 1.50
C ALA A 192 -11.87 -45.49 0.18
N VAL A 193 -11.26 -45.83 -0.96
CA VAL A 193 -11.74 -45.36 -2.27
C VAL A 193 -13.10 -45.96 -2.60
N ASP A 194 -13.32 -47.28 -2.34
CA ASP A 194 -14.59 -47.94 -2.58
C ASP A 194 -15.70 -47.39 -1.66
N ALA A 195 -15.38 -47.09 -0.41
CA ALA A 195 -16.30 -46.44 0.53
C ALA A 195 -16.65 -45.00 0.09
N LEU A 196 -15.69 -44.24 -0.37
CA LEU A 196 -15.91 -42.85 -0.89
C LEU A 196 -16.80 -42.89 -2.14
N ALA A 197 -16.68 -43.91 -2.99
CA ALA A 197 -17.53 -44.05 -4.17
C ALA A 197 -19.00 -44.32 -3.80
N GLN A 198 -19.28 -45.00 -2.65
CA GLN A 198 -20.63 -45.29 -2.16
C GLN A 198 -21.26 -44.08 -1.41
N ALA A 199 -20.45 -43.37 -0.65
CA ALA A 199 -20.87 -42.19 0.13
C ALA A 199 -19.76 -41.12 0.05
N PRO A 200 -19.91 -40.07 -0.77
CA PRO A 200 -18.86 -39.08 -1.00
C PRO A 200 -18.82 -38.06 0.16
N ASP A 201 -18.55 -38.51 1.37
CA ASP A 201 -18.36 -37.72 2.58
C ASP A 201 -16.94 -37.95 3.12
N PRO A 202 -15.99 -37.01 2.87
CA PRO A 202 -14.62 -37.12 3.36
C PRO A 202 -14.51 -37.14 4.89
N ALA A 203 -15.44 -36.50 5.63
CA ALA A 203 -15.40 -36.46 7.07
C ALA A 203 -15.77 -37.83 7.67
N ALA A 204 -16.85 -38.43 7.21
CA ALA A 204 -17.25 -39.79 7.59
C ALA A 204 -16.20 -40.82 7.22
N LEU A 205 -15.55 -40.64 6.05
CA LEU A 205 -14.48 -41.51 5.60
C LEU A 205 -13.24 -41.44 6.52
N ALA A 206 -12.88 -40.26 6.98
CA ALA A 206 -11.73 -40.09 7.89
C ALA A 206 -12.01 -40.75 9.26
N GLU A 207 -13.24 -40.77 9.74
CA GLU A 207 -13.66 -41.51 10.95
C GLU A 207 -13.60 -43.01 10.75
N GLN A 208 -14.06 -43.51 9.61
CA GLN A 208 -14.09 -44.93 9.28
C GLN A 208 -12.68 -45.48 9.04
N PHE A 209 -11.78 -44.68 8.45
CA PHE A 209 -10.41 -45.09 8.11
C PHE A 209 -9.39 -44.13 8.75
N PRO A 210 -9.17 -44.16 10.08
CA PRO A 210 -8.30 -43.22 10.75
C PRO A 210 -6.82 -43.27 10.36
N GLN A 211 -6.38 -44.33 9.68
CA GLN A 211 -5.04 -44.46 9.14
C GLN A 211 -4.91 -43.96 7.70
N VAL A 212 -6.01 -43.60 7.06
CA VAL A 212 -6.03 -43.03 5.70
C VAL A 212 -6.24 -41.54 5.79
N GLN A 213 -5.24 -40.79 5.34
CA GLN A 213 -5.36 -39.35 5.19
C GLN A 213 -6.25 -39.05 3.98
N VAL A 214 -7.31 -38.29 4.20
CA VAL A 214 -8.23 -37.84 3.14
C VAL A 214 -8.12 -36.31 3.01
N GLN A 215 -7.87 -35.81 1.81
CA GLN A 215 -7.81 -34.37 1.52
C GLN A 215 -8.62 -34.05 0.26
N ASP A 216 -9.46 -33.01 0.34
CA ASP A 216 -10.13 -32.41 -0.82
C ASP A 216 -9.23 -31.30 -1.38
N LEU A 217 -8.72 -31.49 -2.58
CA LEU A 217 -7.75 -30.62 -3.22
C LEU A 217 -8.34 -30.05 -4.52
N LYS A 218 -8.25 -28.72 -4.66
CA LYS A 218 -8.57 -28.02 -5.90
C LYS A 218 -7.32 -27.28 -6.38
N MET A 219 -6.75 -27.75 -7.48
CA MET A 219 -5.47 -27.24 -7.98
C MET A 219 -5.55 -26.87 -9.46
N ARG A 220 -4.69 -25.93 -9.86
CA ARG A 220 -4.43 -25.69 -11.29
C ARG A 220 -3.65 -26.88 -11.83
N GLU A 221 -3.96 -27.30 -13.07
CA GLU A 221 -3.30 -28.44 -13.70
C GLU A 221 -1.78 -28.27 -13.83
N ASP A 222 -1.31 -27.03 -14.10
CA ASP A 222 0.12 -26.71 -14.20
C ASP A 222 0.87 -26.74 -12.85
N ARG A 223 0.13 -26.80 -11.73
CA ARG A 223 0.69 -26.91 -10.37
C ARG A 223 0.72 -28.34 -9.84
N LEU A 224 0.14 -29.29 -10.58
CA LEU A 224 0.24 -30.72 -10.25
C LEU A 224 1.66 -31.21 -10.48
N THR A 225 2.09 -32.16 -9.64
CA THR A 225 3.29 -32.95 -9.96
C THR A 225 3.08 -33.74 -11.25
N ALA A 226 4.14 -34.06 -11.98
CA ALA A 226 4.05 -34.84 -13.20
C ALA A 226 3.29 -36.16 -12.97
N ALA A 227 3.60 -36.87 -11.88
CA ALA A 227 2.95 -38.13 -11.53
C ALA A 227 1.43 -38.01 -11.30
N TRP A 228 0.99 -36.94 -10.66
CA TRP A 228 -0.44 -36.69 -10.41
C TRP A 228 -1.17 -36.26 -11.68
N ARG A 229 -0.53 -35.42 -12.50
CA ARG A 229 -1.08 -34.96 -13.77
C ARG A 229 -1.29 -36.15 -14.72
N ASP A 230 -0.28 -37.01 -14.85
CA ASP A 230 -0.34 -38.18 -15.71
C ASP A 230 -1.38 -39.19 -15.19
N ALA A 231 -1.46 -39.38 -13.87
CA ALA A 231 -2.43 -40.30 -13.26
C ALA A 231 -3.88 -39.82 -13.40
N LEU A 232 -4.14 -38.50 -13.32
CA LEU A 232 -5.48 -37.90 -13.46
C LEU A 232 -5.92 -37.77 -14.94
N LYS A 233 -4.99 -37.87 -15.87
CA LYS A 233 -5.28 -37.69 -17.30
C LYS A 233 -6.24 -38.77 -17.82
N GLY A 234 -7.32 -38.29 -18.43
CA GLY A 234 -8.31 -39.15 -19.04
C GLY A 234 -9.29 -39.81 -18.08
N LEU A 235 -9.23 -39.48 -16.77
CA LEU A 235 -10.26 -39.90 -15.82
C LEU A 235 -11.52 -39.06 -15.97
N GLU A 236 -12.64 -39.71 -15.69
CA GLU A 236 -13.93 -39.04 -15.51
C GLU A 236 -14.23 -38.80 -14.02
N PRO A 237 -15.07 -37.79 -13.69
CA PRO A 237 -15.51 -37.59 -12.32
C PRO A 237 -16.05 -38.84 -11.65
N GLY A 238 -15.59 -39.11 -10.42
CA GLY A 238 -15.86 -40.34 -9.68
C GLY A 238 -14.84 -41.46 -9.89
N GLN A 239 -14.00 -41.40 -10.90
CA GLN A 239 -12.95 -42.42 -11.14
C GLN A 239 -11.71 -42.15 -10.28
N ALA A 240 -11.06 -43.24 -9.88
CA ALA A 240 -9.83 -43.22 -9.09
C ALA A 240 -8.61 -43.61 -9.94
N THR A 241 -7.47 -42.99 -9.64
CA THR A 241 -6.19 -43.32 -10.25
C THR A 241 -5.75 -44.77 -9.88
N GLN A 242 -4.78 -45.28 -10.59
CA GLN A 242 -3.93 -46.39 -10.08
C GLN A 242 -3.23 -45.89 -8.77
N ALA A 243 -2.83 -46.87 -7.95
CA ALA A 243 -2.10 -46.54 -6.72
C ALA A 243 -0.69 -46.02 -7.03
N LEU A 244 -0.37 -44.88 -6.45
CA LEU A 244 0.95 -44.27 -6.51
C LEU A 244 1.73 -44.62 -5.25
N ALA A 245 2.80 -45.38 -5.38
CA ALA A 245 3.68 -45.72 -4.27
C ALA A 245 4.61 -44.53 -3.94
N GLY A 246 4.83 -44.24 -2.66
CA GLY A 246 5.70 -43.18 -2.19
C GLY A 246 6.29 -43.44 -0.81
N SER A 247 7.15 -42.56 -0.31
CA SER A 247 7.83 -42.68 0.97
C SER A 247 6.91 -42.78 2.21
N GLY A 248 5.61 -42.49 2.03
CA GLY A 248 4.61 -42.56 3.12
C GLY A 248 3.51 -43.56 2.86
N GLY A 249 3.73 -44.60 2.06
CA GLY A 249 2.74 -45.60 1.71
C GLY A 249 2.17 -45.43 0.30
N PHE A 250 0.89 -45.70 0.16
CA PHE A 250 0.18 -45.67 -1.12
C PHE A 250 -0.77 -44.48 -1.17
N THR A 251 -0.84 -43.81 -2.33
CA THR A 251 -1.76 -42.71 -2.59
C THR A 251 -2.63 -43.04 -3.80
N ARG A 252 -3.94 -42.80 -3.71
CA ARG A 252 -4.87 -42.75 -4.84
C ARG A 252 -5.58 -41.43 -4.89
N LEU A 253 -5.84 -40.98 -6.11
CA LEU A 253 -6.58 -39.72 -6.34
C LEU A 253 -7.95 -40.10 -6.94
N VAL A 254 -9.02 -39.53 -6.42
CA VAL A 254 -10.37 -39.69 -6.94
C VAL A 254 -10.78 -38.38 -7.58
N LEU A 255 -10.95 -38.36 -8.90
CA LEU A 255 -11.34 -37.12 -9.60
C LEU A 255 -12.77 -36.75 -9.24
N VAL A 256 -12.95 -35.49 -8.81
CA VAL A 256 -14.27 -34.91 -8.49
C VAL A 256 -14.76 -34.03 -9.64
N GLU A 257 -13.89 -33.19 -10.15
CA GLU A 257 -14.26 -32.20 -11.18
C GLU A 257 -13.04 -31.86 -12.04
N ASN A 258 -13.26 -31.77 -13.34
CA ASN A 258 -12.30 -31.20 -14.26
C ASN A 258 -12.89 -29.93 -14.88
N THR A 259 -12.32 -28.79 -14.53
CA THR A 259 -12.72 -27.48 -15.04
C THR A 259 -11.77 -27.11 -16.18
N PRO A 260 -12.24 -27.06 -17.44
CA PRO A 260 -11.38 -26.71 -18.58
C PRO A 260 -10.91 -25.28 -18.50
N ALA A 261 -9.81 -25.00 -19.20
CA ALA A 261 -9.35 -23.65 -19.40
C ALA A 261 -10.42 -22.82 -20.12
N LYS A 262 -10.55 -21.57 -19.73
CA LYS A 262 -11.43 -20.61 -20.42
C LYS A 262 -10.92 -19.18 -20.29
N VAL A 263 -11.30 -18.35 -21.23
CA VAL A 263 -11.20 -16.89 -21.08
C VAL A 263 -12.47 -16.40 -20.40
N LEU A 264 -12.36 -15.51 -19.43
CA LEU A 264 -13.53 -14.85 -18.83
C LEU A 264 -14.32 -14.11 -19.91
N ASP A 265 -15.62 -14.31 -19.92
CA ASP A 265 -16.51 -13.55 -20.79
C ASP A 265 -16.43 -12.05 -20.48
N PRO A 266 -16.62 -11.17 -21.47
CA PRO A 266 -16.56 -9.71 -21.26
C PRO A 266 -17.44 -9.23 -20.09
N SER A 267 -18.65 -9.78 -19.94
CA SER A 267 -19.56 -9.42 -18.84
C SER A 267 -18.99 -9.71 -17.43
N ARG A 268 -18.15 -10.74 -17.30
CA ARG A 268 -17.47 -11.10 -16.06
C ARG A 268 -16.12 -10.43 -15.92
N ALA A 269 -15.47 -10.08 -17.02
CA ALA A 269 -14.20 -9.37 -17.03
C ALA A 269 -14.37 -7.87 -16.76
N TYR A 270 -15.46 -7.26 -17.17
CA TYR A 270 -15.68 -5.80 -17.05
C TYR A 270 -15.50 -5.23 -15.65
N PRO A 271 -15.99 -5.82 -14.55
CA PRO A 271 -15.72 -5.27 -13.24
C PRO A 271 -14.23 -5.24 -12.88
N LEU A 272 -13.44 -6.20 -13.40
CA LEU A 272 -11.98 -6.24 -13.22
C LEU A 272 -11.30 -5.18 -14.08
N VAL A 273 -11.71 -5.06 -15.35
CA VAL A 273 -11.24 -4.02 -16.28
C VAL A 273 -11.54 -2.63 -15.73
N GLU A 274 -12.77 -2.42 -15.25
CA GLU A 274 -13.18 -1.16 -14.63
C GLU A 274 -12.26 -0.78 -13.48
N LYS A 275 -11.96 -1.73 -12.60
CA LYS A 275 -11.06 -1.50 -11.47
C LYS A 275 -9.69 -1.02 -11.94
N VAL A 276 -9.10 -1.71 -12.92
CA VAL A 276 -7.77 -1.35 -13.45
C VAL A 276 -7.79 0.04 -14.11
N LEU A 277 -8.75 0.29 -14.99
CA LEU A 277 -8.88 1.58 -15.68
C LEU A 277 -9.12 2.74 -14.71
N VAL A 278 -9.88 2.50 -13.63
CA VAL A 278 -10.05 3.49 -12.57
C VAL A 278 -8.75 3.79 -11.86
N GLU A 279 -7.97 2.77 -11.49
CA GLU A 279 -6.68 2.96 -10.83
C GLU A 279 -5.70 3.73 -11.72
N GLU A 280 -5.62 3.40 -13.01
CA GLU A 280 -4.80 4.14 -13.97
C GLU A 280 -5.24 5.60 -14.15
N LYS A 281 -6.55 5.83 -14.27
CA LYS A 281 -7.08 7.19 -14.40
C LYS A 281 -6.92 7.98 -13.11
N LEU A 282 -7.03 7.33 -11.94
CA LEU A 282 -6.83 7.97 -10.65
C LEU A 282 -5.44 8.60 -10.54
N GLY A 283 -4.39 7.88 -10.97
CA GLY A 283 -3.03 8.42 -11.03
C GLY A 283 -2.96 9.68 -11.91
N ARG A 284 -3.51 9.63 -13.11
CA ARG A 284 -3.50 10.78 -14.03
C ARG A 284 -4.28 11.99 -13.49
N VAL A 285 -5.43 11.75 -12.89
CA VAL A 285 -6.25 12.83 -12.27
C VAL A 285 -5.52 13.42 -11.05
N PHE A 286 -4.88 12.59 -10.25
CA PHE A 286 -4.05 13.03 -9.14
C PHE A 286 -2.89 13.90 -9.61
N ASP A 287 -2.13 13.46 -10.62
CA ASP A 287 -0.99 14.21 -11.17
C ASP A 287 -1.42 15.56 -11.75
N ALA A 288 -2.54 15.60 -12.46
CA ALA A 288 -3.12 16.85 -12.98
C ALA A 288 -3.54 17.80 -11.85
N TRP A 289 -4.21 17.27 -10.82
CA TRP A 289 -4.56 18.03 -9.63
C TRP A 289 -3.31 18.56 -8.90
N LEU A 290 -2.33 17.70 -8.66
CA LEU A 290 -1.10 18.08 -7.95
C LEU A 290 -0.34 19.17 -8.72
N THR A 291 -0.20 19.02 -10.03
CA THR A 291 0.43 20.04 -10.89
C THR A 291 -0.28 21.38 -10.77
N SER A 292 -1.62 21.38 -10.80
CA SER A 292 -2.42 22.60 -10.62
C SER A 292 -2.23 23.23 -9.23
N GLN A 293 -2.18 22.41 -8.17
CA GLN A 293 -1.96 22.92 -6.81
C GLN A 293 -0.57 23.50 -6.65
N LEU A 294 0.47 22.82 -7.13
CA LEU A 294 1.88 23.28 -7.05
C LEU A 294 2.08 24.59 -7.82
N ALA A 295 1.39 24.80 -8.94
CA ALA A 295 1.48 26.04 -9.70
C ALA A 295 0.93 27.27 -8.95
N SER A 296 0.04 27.08 -7.97
CA SER A 296 -0.62 28.15 -7.22
C SER A 296 -0.23 28.22 -5.75
N ALA A 297 0.42 27.20 -5.21
CA ALA A 297 0.77 27.14 -3.79
C ALA A 297 2.03 27.96 -3.48
N ASP A 298 2.01 28.67 -2.33
CA ASP A 298 3.21 29.26 -1.72
C ASP A 298 3.90 28.20 -0.85
N ILE A 299 4.95 27.57 -1.39
CA ILE A 299 5.73 26.55 -0.70
C ILE A 299 7.10 27.13 -0.36
N ARG A 300 7.42 27.16 0.94
CA ARG A 300 8.70 27.66 1.45
C ARG A 300 9.35 26.59 2.31
N VAL A 301 10.53 26.14 1.90
CA VAL A 301 11.35 25.17 2.65
C VAL A 301 12.43 25.96 3.40
N THR A 302 12.70 25.60 4.66
CA THR A 302 13.74 26.25 5.45
C THR A 302 15.14 25.91 4.95
N PRO A 303 16.13 26.82 5.01
CA PRO A 303 17.50 26.58 4.53
C PRO A 303 18.19 25.37 5.19
N LEU A 304 17.75 24.94 6.36
CA LEU A 304 18.28 23.75 7.06
C LEU A 304 18.13 22.44 6.25
N LEU A 305 17.14 22.37 5.36
CA LEU A 305 16.93 21.23 4.47
C LEU A 305 17.28 21.52 3.02
N SER A 306 17.46 22.78 2.64
CA SER A 306 18.04 23.19 1.36
C SER A 306 19.56 23.09 1.48
N LEU A 307 20.09 21.88 1.50
CA LEU A 307 21.53 21.68 1.41
C LEU A 307 21.98 22.07 0.00
N ASP A 308 22.85 23.10 -0.05
CA ASP A 308 23.59 23.47 -1.25
C ASP A 308 24.31 22.25 -1.80
N LEU A 309 23.73 21.65 -2.84
CA LEU A 309 24.36 20.60 -3.64
C LEU A 309 25.40 21.23 -4.58
N SER A 310 25.96 22.39 -4.25
CA SER A 310 27.14 22.90 -4.94
C SER A 310 28.27 21.87 -4.75
N PRO A 311 28.79 21.28 -5.83
CA PRO A 311 29.94 20.39 -5.70
C PRO A 311 31.07 21.17 -5.04
N ALA A 312 31.58 20.65 -3.91
CA ALA A 312 32.72 21.24 -3.22
C ALA A 312 33.82 21.49 -4.25
N ALA A 313 34.24 22.75 -4.37
CA ALA A 313 35.38 23.14 -5.22
C ALA A 313 36.57 22.21 -4.89
N PRO A 314 37.26 21.67 -5.89
CA PRO A 314 38.40 20.81 -5.65
C PRO A 314 39.40 21.54 -4.78
N ALA A 315 39.75 20.95 -3.63
CA ALA A 315 40.77 21.46 -2.75
C ALA A 315 42.05 21.67 -3.57
N GLU A 316 42.49 22.93 -3.71
CA GLU A 316 43.77 23.28 -4.27
C GLU A 316 44.86 22.56 -3.48
N ARG A 317 45.44 21.52 -4.09
CA ARG A 317 46.66 20.92 -3.58
C ARG A 317 47.78 21.93 -3.72
N ASN A 318 48.11 22.64 -2.63
CA ASN A 318 49.35 23.38 -2.53
C ASN A 318 50.52 22.46 -2.82
N ALA A 319 51.03 22.52 -4.05
CA ALA A 319 52.30 21.98 -4.40
C ALA A 319 53.37 22.88 -3.79
N THR A 320 53.96 22.47 -2.68
CA THR A 320 55.24 22.97 -2.22
C THR A 320 56.28 21.94 -2.59
N THR A 321 57.05 22.28 -3.64
CA THR A 321 58.35 21.77 -3.92
C THR A 321 59.39 22.73 -3.29
N PRO A 322 60.59 22.40 -2.96
CA PRO A 322 61.57 21.49 -3.62
C PRO A 322 61.96 20.27 -2.85
#